data_db3242e6eee264ab94951d0667602b52
#
_entry.id   db3242e6eee264ab94951d0667602b52
#
_cell.length_a   1.000
_cell.length_b   1.000
_cell.length_c   1.000
_cell.angle_alpha   90.00
_cell.angle_beta   90.00
_cell.angle_gamma   90.00
#
_symmetry.space_group_name_H-M   'P 1'
#
loop_
_entity.id
_entity.type
_entity.pdbx_description
1 polymer ?
#
loop_
_entity_poly.entity_id
_entity_poly.type
_entity_poly.pdbx_seq_one_letter_code
_entity_poly.pdbx_strand_id
1 'polypeptide(L)'
;IAFANLFGMGGAPLCSIERGRGDIKEAEAIMGNSFSMMLISGVLLTVLCLIFRKPMLYLFGASDATYPYANAYITIYLLGSLFVMVGLGMNSFINSQGFGRIGMMTVLLGAAANILLDPIFIFVLHMGIRGAALATILSQLLSAIWILRFLTSDKTILKLRRSSMRLSAQRVRKIVGLGLSGFTMSITNCTVQIMCNATLQVYGGDLYVGVMTVIN
;
A
#
# COMPACT_ATOMS: atom_id res chain seq x y z
N ILE A 1 0.22 3.36 -2.66
CA ILE A 1 1.14 2.44 -3.36
C ILE A 1 2.49 3.11 -3.59
N ALA A 2 2.59 4.30 -4.21
CA ALA A 2 3.86 4.96 -4.53
C ALA A 2 4.83 5.08 -3.33
N PHE A 3 4.35 5.51 -2.17
CA PHE A 3 5.16 5.59 -0.96
C PHE A 3 5.53 4.21 -0.39
N ALA A 4 4.68 3.21 -0.52
CA ALA A 4 5.03 1.84 -0.16
C ALA A 4 6.18 1.31 -1.02
N ASN A 5 6.14 1.61 -2.33
CA ASN A 5 7.22 1.30 -3.26
C ASN A 5 8.49 2.09 -2.95
N LEU A 6 8.38 3.40 -2.63
CA LEU A 6 9.53 4.22 -2.25
C LEU A 6 10.35 3.59 -1.13
N PHE A 7 9.70 3.17 -0.06
CA PHE A 7 10.39 2.63 1.11
C PHE A 7 10.65 1.12 1.00
N GLY A 8 9.74 0.37 0.36
CA GLY A 8 9.90 -1.07 0.15
C GLY A 8 10.99 -1.38 -0.87
N MET A 9 10.86 -0.84 -2.08
CA MET A 9 11.83 -1.07 -3.16
C MET A 9 13.17 -0.34 -2.94
N GLY A 10 13.17 0.75 -2.16
CA GLY A 10 14.42 1.43 -1.77
C GLY A 10 15.15 0.72 -0.65
N GLY A 11 14.44 0.24 0.36
CA GLY A 11 15.03 -0.38 1.54
C GLY A 11 15.42 -1.85 1.34
N ALA A 12 14.61 -2.63 0.61
CA ALA A 12 14.85 -4.06 0.45
C ALA A 12 16.19 -4.42 -0.24
N PRO A 13 16.62 -3.77 -1.33
CA PRO A 13 17.94 -3.99 -1.91
C PRO A 13 19.07 -3.59 -0.96
N LEU A 14 18.93 -2.48 -0.24
CA LEU A 14 19.93 -2.06 0.76
C LEU A 14 20.10 -3.11 1.87
N CYS A 15 18.98 -3.66 2.37
CA CYS A 15 19.04 -4.75 3.33
C CYS A 15 19.78 -5.98 2.77
N SER A 16 19.55 -6.31 1.50
CA SER A 16 20.27 -7.42 0.85
C SER A 16 21.78 -7.17 0.73
N ILE A 17 22.17 -5.94 0.41
CA ILE A 17 23.59 -5.53 0.31
C ILE A 17 24.27 -5.63 1.69
N GLU A 18 23.68 -5.02 2.73
CA GLU A 18 24.27 -5.03 4.07
C GLU A 18 24.31 -6.44 4.67
N ARG A 19 23.27 -7.25 4.39
CA ARG A 19 23.31 -8.67 4.75
C ARG A 19 24.44 -9.43 4.05
N GLY A 20 24.68 -9.15 2.77
CA GLY A 20 25.78 -9.73 2.00
C GLY A 20 27.16 -9.33 2.54
N ARG A 21 27.27 -8.16 3.17
CA ARG A 21 28.47 -7.67 3.87
C ARG A 21 28.63 -8.27 5.26
N GLY A 22 27.63 -9.01 5.76
CA GLY A 22 27.62 -9.58 7.10
C GLY A 22 27.12 -8.63 8.20
N ASP A 23 26.71 -7.40 7.85
CA ASP A 23 26.18 -6.44 8.81
C ASP A 23 24.65 -6.59 8.98
N ILE A 24 24.26 -7.61 9.74
CA ILE A 24 22.86 -7.90 10.06
C ILE A 24 22.20 -6.76 10.85
N LYS A 25 22.96 -6.08 11.73
CA LYS A 25 22.42 -4.98 12.54
C LYS A 25 22.04 -3.79 11.67
N GLU A 26 22.88 -3.42 10.71
CA GLU A 26 22.57 -2.33 9.77
C GLU A 26 21.40 -2.71 8.84
N ALA A 27 21.34 -3.96 8.35
CA ALA A 27 20.21 -4.45 7.57
C ALA A 27 18.88 -4.37 8.35
N GLU A 28 18.85 -4.82 9.62
CA GLU A 28 17.67 -4.68 10.49
C GLU A 28 17.31 -3.19 10.73
N ALA A 29 18.32 -2.32 10.87
CA ALA A 29 18.10 -0.88 11.05
C ALA A 29 17.50 -0.22 9.79
N ILE A 30 17.91 -0.61 8.59
CA ILE A 30 17.34 -0.15 7.33
C ILE A 30 15.88 -0.59 7.21
N MET A 31 15.57 -1.85 7.50
CA MET A 31 14.21 -2.36 7.51
C MET A 31 13.32 -1.62 8.52
N GLY A 32 13.82 -1.40 9.75
CA GLY A 32 13.12 -0.65 10.78
C GLY A 32 12.86 0.81 10.40
N ASN A 33 13.85 1.49 9.78
CA ASN A 33 13.69 2.85 9.27
C ASN A 33 12.64 2.91 8.14
N SER A 34 12.66 1.98 7.19
CA SER A 34 11.66 1.88 6.12
C SER A 34 10.26 1.69 6.70
N PHE A 35 10.10 0.82 7.69
CA PHE A 35 8.82 0.60 8.37
C PHE A 35 8.33 1.88 9.07
N SER A 36 9.20 2.57 9.82
CA SER A 36 8.84 3.83 10.48
C SER A 36 8.43 4.91 9.48
N MET A 37 9.14 5.02 8.36
CA MET A 37 8.80 5.96 7.28
C MET A 37 7.44 5.62 6.64
N MET A 38 7.13 4.34 6.44
CA MET A 38 5.82 3.90 5.95
C MET A 38 4.70 4.29 6.92
N LEU A 39 4.89 4.11 8.23
CA LEU A 39 3.90 4.49 9.23
C LEU A 39 3.68 6.01 9.23
N ILE A 40 4.74 6.80 9.29
CA ILE A 40 4.66 8.26 9.34
C ILE A 40 4.01 8.81 8.07
N SER A 41 4.49 8.39 6.89
CA SER A 41 3.93 8.83 5.62
C SER A 41 2.49 8.32 5.41
N GLY A 42 2.18 7.11 5.87
CA GLY A 42 0.83 6.55 5.82
C GLY A 42 -0.17 7.38 6.62
N VAL A 43 0.15 7.72 7.87
CA VAL A 43 -0.69 8.58 8.70
C VAL A 43 -0.82 9.97 8.08
N LEU A 44 0.28 10.58 7.67
CA LEU A 44 0.28 11.91 7.06
C LEU A 44 -0.58 11.94 5.79
N LEU A 45 -0.41 10.97 4.89
CA LEU A 45 -1.19 10.86 3.66
C LEU A 45 -2.67 10.61 3.94
N THR A 46 -2.99 9.75 4.90
CA THR A 46 -4.38 9.50 5.31
C THR A 46 -5.05 10.80 5.76
N VAL A 47 -4.41 11.57 6.62
CA VAL A 47 -4.94 12.87 7.10
C VAL A 47 -5.10 13.86 5.94
N LEU A 48 -4.06 14.01 5.11
CA LEU A 48 -4.12 14.92 3.95
C LEU A 48 -5.23 14.51 2.97
N CYS A 49 -5.32 13.23 2.64
CA CYS A 49 -6.35 12.74 1.72
C CYS A 49 -7.76 12.86 2.29
N LEU A 50 -7.95 12.71 3.61
CA LEU A 50 -9.25 12.93 4.25
C LEU A 50 -9.66 14.40 4.22
N ILE A 51 -8.72 15.34 4.40
CA ILE A 51 -8.98 16.78 4.33
C ILE A 51 -9.33 17.18 2.88
N PHE A 52 -8.54 16.72 1.91
CA PHE A 52 -8.69 17.08 0.49
C PHE A 52 -9.50 16.09 -0.34
N ARG A 53 -10.28 15.20 0.30
CA ARG A 53 -11.01 14.11 -0.37
C ARG A 53 -11.94 14.61 -1.48
N LYS A 54 -12.65 15.73 -1.25
CA LYS A 54 -13.60 16.28 -2.23
C LYS A 54 -12.92 16.72 -3.53
N PRO A 55 -11.98 17.65 -3.50
CA PRO A 55 -11.29 18.05 -4.74
C PRO A 55 -10.52 16.90 -5.40
N MET A 56 -9.98 15.96 -4.62
CA MET A 56 -9.32 14.79 -5.17
C MET A 56 -10.27 13.88 -5.95
N LEU A 57 -11.46 13.57 -5.42
CA LEU A 57 -12.42 12.72 -6.11
C LEU A 57 -12.85 13.31 -7.45
N TYR A 58 -13.12 14.61 -7.51
CA TYR A 58 -13.44 15.28 -8.79
C TYR A 58 -12.26 15.28 -9.76
N LEU A 59 -11.04 15.46 -9.27
CA LEU A 59 -9.82 15.36 -10.09
C LEU A 59 -9.64 13.96 -10.68
N PHE A 60 -10.03 12.91 -9.93
CA PHE A 60 -10.00 11.52 -10.40
C PHE A 60 -11.15 11.12 -11.32
N GLY A 61 -12.04 12.06 -11.68
CA GLY A 61 -13.11 11.85 -12.62
C GLY A 61 -14.45 11.44 -11.99
N ALA A 62 -14.66 11.73 -10.70
CA ALA A 62 -15.97 11.53 -10.09
C ALA A 62 -16.96 12.60 -10.60
N SER A 63 -18.17 12.18 -10.98
CA SER A 63 -19.29 13.08 -11.28
C SER A 63 -20.13 13.34 -10.02
N ASP A 64 -21.05 14.32 -10.08
CA ASP A 64 -21.98 14.58 -8.97
C ASP A 64 -22.85 13.36 -8.63
N ALA A 65 -23.16 12.54 -9.62
CA ALA A 65 -23.92 11.30 -9.45
C ALA A 65 -23.11 10.20 -8.75
N THR A 66 -21.81 10.09 -9.06
CA THR A 66 -20.94 9.04 -8.50
C THR A 66 -20.25 9.46 -7.20
N TYR A 67 -20.16 10.77 -6.93
CA TYR A 67 -19.50 11.31 -5.74
C TYR A 67 -19.97 10.69 -4.41
N PRO A 68 -21.27 10.53 -4.11
CA PRO A 68 -21.70 9.96 -2.81
C PRO A 68 -21.15 8.56 -2.58
N TYR A 69 -21.11 7.74 -3.62
CA TYR A 69 -20.62 6.37 -3.56
C TYR A 69 -19.11 6.34 -3.44
N ALA A 70 -18.41 7.12 -4.27
CA ALA A 70 -16.95 7.23 -4.23
C ALA A 70 -16.46 7.79 -2.89
N ASN A 71 -17.14 8.79 -2.32
CA ASN A 71 -16.81 9.36 -1.02
C ASN A 71 -17.02 8.37 0.13
N ALA A 72 -18.07 7.56 0.07
CA ALA A 72 -18.31 6.51 1.07
C ALA A 72 -17.21 5.44 1.04
N TYR A 73 -16.82 5.00 -0.15
CA TYR A 73 -15.74 4.02 -0.35
C TYR A 73 -14.39 4.57 0.10
N ILE A 74 -13.97 5.73 -0.44
CA ILE A 74 -12.63 6.28 -0.21
C ILE A 74 -12.41 6.64 1.26
N THR A 75 -13.43 7.12 1.98
CA THR A 75 -13.31 7.45 3.39
C THR A 75 -12.95 6.22 4.22
N ILE A 76 -13.62 5.09 3.97
CA ILE A 76 -13.31 3.83 4.63
C ILE A 76 -11.93 3.33 4.21
N TYR A 77 -11.65 3.32 2.90
CA TYR A 77 -10.38 2.84 2.34
C TYR A 77 -9.17 3.62 2.85
N LEU A 78 -9.27 4.94 3.01
CA LEU A 78 -8.19 5.78 3.54
C LEU A 78 -7.83 5.41 4.98
N LEU A 79 -8.80 5.06 5.83
CA LEU A 79 -8.52 4.59 7.19
C LEU A 79 -7.70 3.29 7.19
N GLY A 80 -7.88 2.44 6.17
CA GLY A 80 -7.13 1.21 6.00
C GLY A 80 -5.85 1.34 5.16
N SER A 81 -5.57 2.51 4.59
CA SER A 81 -4.42 2.71 3.68
C SER A 81 -3.07 2.40 4.32
N LEU A 82 -2.97 2.55 5.64
CA LEU A 82 -1.79 2.18 6.42
C LEU A 82 -1.49 0.68 6.32
N PHE A 83 -2.53 -0.17 6.38
CA PHE A 83 -2.37 -1.62 6.26
C PHE A 83 -1.91 -2.01 4.85
N VAL A 84 -2.45 -1.33 3.83
CA VAL A 84 -2.02 -1.50 2.44
C VAL A 84 -0.54 -1.15 2.27
N MET A 85 -0.11 0.00 2.84
CA MET A 85 1.28 0.44 2.76
C MET A 85 2.23 -0.54 3.45
N VAL A 86 1.89 -0.99 4.65
CA VAL A 86 2.66 -1.99 5.40
C VAL A 86 2.67 -3.32 4.65
N GLY A 87 1.52 -3.78 4.16
CA GLY A 87 1.40 -5.02 3.40
C GLY A 87 2.30 -5.04 2.17
N LEU A 88 2.20 -4.04 1.30
CA LEU A 88 2.99 -3.98 0.08
C LEU A 88 4.48 -3.70 0.35
N GLY A 89 4.77 -2.69 1.18
CA GLY A 89 6.13 -2.26 1.41
C GLY A 89 6.96 -3.29 2.17
N MET A 90 6.42 -3.88 3.26
CA MET A 90 7.16 -4.85 4.06
C MET A 90 7.26 -6.22 3.39
N ASN A 91 6.35 -6.56 2.45
CA ASN A 91 6.47 -7.78 1.65
C ASN A 91 7.77 -7.81 0.82
N SER A 92 8.24 -6.64 0.35
CA SER A 92 9.52 -6.51 -0.35
C SER A 92 10.71 -6.98 0.50
N PHE A 93 10.68 -6.75 1.82
CA PHE A 93 11.71 -7.22 2.75
C PHE A 93 11.64 -8.73 3.02
N ILE A 94 10.47 -9.35 2.93
CA ILE A 94 10.34 -10.82 2.99
C ILE A 94 11.00 -11.44 1.75
N ASN A 95 10.69 -10.89 0.58
CA ASN A 95 11.23 -11.37 -0.68
C ASN A 95 12.76 -11.18 -0.76
N SER A 96 13.30 -10.05 -0.29
CA SER A 96 14.74 -9.77 -0.27
C SER A 96 15.52 -10.68 0.66
N GLN A 97 14.87 -11.29 1.65
CA GLN A 97 15.47 -12.29 2.52
C GLN A 97 15.49 -13.70 1.90
N GLY A 98 14.87 -13.88 0.73
CA GLY A 98 14.77 -15.18 0.05
C GLY A 98 13.49 -15.98 0.40
N PHE A 99 12.59 -15.42 1.20
CA PHE A 99 11.33 -16.06 1.57
C PHE A 99 10.19 -15.78 0.57
N GLY A 100 10.46 -15.91 -0.74
CA GLY A 100 9.47 -15.63 -1.79
C GLY A 100 8.16 -16.40 -1.66
N ARG A 101 8.20 -17.66 -1.15
CA ARG A 101 6.99 -18.43 -0.86
C ARG A 101 6.11 -17.75 0.20
N ILE A 102 6.71 -17.19 1.24
CA ILE A 102 5.97 -16.48 2.30
C ILE A 102 5.40 -15.18 1.74
N GLY A 103 6.19 -14.44 0.94
CA GLY A 103 5.73 -13.24 0.24
C GLY A 103 4.52 -13.52 -0.67
N MET A 104 4.56 -14.60 -1.43
CA MET A 104 3.44 -15.04 -2.26
C MET A 104 2.21 -15.44 -1.41
N MET A 105 2.42 -16.21 -0.34
CA MET A 105 1.34 -16.61 0.57
C MET A 105 0.64 -15.40 1.20
N THR A 106 1.35 -14.32 1.46
CA THR A 106 0.77 -13.08 1.95
C THR A 106 -0.26 -12.50 0.98
N VAL A 107 0.11 -12.46 -0.31
CA VAL A 107 -0.79 -11.96 -1.37
C VAL A 107 -1.99 -12.88 -1.53
N LEU A 108 -1.77 -14.19 -1.58
CA LEU A 108 -2.84 -15.19 -1.69
C LEU A 108 -3.81 -15.13 -0.50
N LEU A 109 -3.29 -14.97 0.71
CA LEU A 109 -4.10 -14.85 1.92
C LEU A 109 -4.97 -13.58 1.89
N GLY A 110 -4.41 -12.45 1.47
CA GLY A 110 -5.16 -11.21 1.26
C GLY A 110 -6.24 -11.35 0.20
N ALA A 111 -5.91 -11.94 -0.96
CA ALA A 111 -6.85 -12.16 -2.04
C ALA A 111 -7.98 -13.13 -1.65
N ALA A 112 -7.65 -14.25 -1.03
CA ALA A 112 -8.63 -15.23 -0.55
C ALA A 112 -9.58 -14.61 0.50
N ALA A 113 -9.03 -13.86 1.45
CA ALA A 113 -9.83 -13.16 2.45
C ALA A 113 -10.77 -12.13 1.80
N ASN A 114 -10.30 -11.38 0.80
CA ASN A 114 -11.12 -10.41 0.09
C ASN A 114 -12.26 -11.09 -0.67
N ILE A 115 -11.99 -12.16 -1.44
CA ILE A 115 -12.99 -12.94 -2.17
C ILE A 115 -14.07 -13.51 -1.25
N LEU A 116 -13.70 -13.91 -0.03
CA LEU A 116 -14.66 -14.45 0.94
C LEU A 116 -15.44 -13.33 1.65
N LEU A 117 -14.79 -12.23 1.99
CA LEU A 117 -15.41 -11.13 2.74
C LEU A 117 -16.32 -10.24 1.86
N ASP A 118 -15.97 -10.03 0.59
CA ASP A 118 -16.76 -9.20 -0.33
C ASP A 118 -18.22 -9.66 -0.41
N PRO A 119 -18.55 -10.94 -0.73
CA PRO A 119 -19.94 -11.38 -0.79
C PRO A 119 -20.68 -11.26 0.55
N ILE A 120 -19.98 -11.51 1.67
CA ILE A 120 -20.57 -11.41 3.00
C ILE A 120 -20.97 -9.97 3.31
N PHE A 121 -20.04 -9.01 3.10
CA PHE A 121 -20.32 -7.60 3.42
C PHE A 121 -21.27 -6.95 2.42
N ILE A 122 -21.19 -7.31 1.14
CA ILE A 122 -22.01 -6.71 0.10
C ILE A 122 -23.45 -7.25 0.13
N PHE A 123 -23.60 -8.59 0.14
CA PHE A 123 -24.90 -9.24 -0.06
C PHE A 123 -25.54 -9.67 1.27
N VAL A 124 -24.82 -10.32 2.18
CA VAL A 124 -25.41 -10.83 3.44
C VAL A 124 -25.67 -9.69 4.42
N LEU A 125 -24.72 -8.78 4.59
CA LEU A 125 -24.86 -7.62 5.47
C LEU A 125 -25.49 -6.40 4.79
N HIS A 126 -25.81 -6.49 3.49
CA HIS A 126 -26.43 -5.43 2.69
C HIS A 126 -25.73 -4.07 2.77
N MET A 127 -24.39 -4.06 2.96
CA MET A 127 -23.61 -2.83 3.10
C MET A 127 -23.23 -2.20 1.76
N GLY A 128 -23.45 -2.88 0.64
CA GLY A 128 -23.16 -2.40 -0.71
C GLY A 128 -21.67 -1.96 -0.85
N ILE A 129 -21.45 -0.77 -1.39
CA ILE A 129 -20.10 -0.21 -1.64
C ILE A 129 -19.26 -0.05 -0.36
N ARG A 130 -19.90 0.29 0.77
CA ARG A 130 -19.21 0.37 2.07
C ARG A 130 -18.70 -1.00 2.52
N GLY A 131 -19.45 -2.05 2.22
CA GLY A 131 -19.08 -3.43 2.49
C GLY A 131 -17.83 -3.85 1.73
N ALA A 132 -17.74 -3.54 0.44
CA ALA A 132 -16.58 -3.78 -0.39
C ALA A 132 -15.31 -3.07 0.15
N ALA A 133 -15.45 -1.80 0.57
CA ALA A 133 -14.34 -1.07 1.19
C ALA A 133 -13.86 -1.74 2.50
N LEU A 134 -14.78 -2.15 3.36
CA LEU A 134 -14.47 -2.84 4.62
C LEU A 134 -13.81 -4.20 4.37
N ALA A 135 -14.31 -5.00 3.43
CA ALA A 135 -13.73 -6.28 3.07
C ALA A 135 -12.28 -6.12 2.58
N THR A 136 -12.05 -5.12 1.74
CA THR A 136 -10.69 -4.80 1.27
C THR A 136 -9.76 -4.42 2.42
N ILE A 137 -10.18 -3.57 3.35
CA ILE A 137 -9.37 -3.16 4.49
C ILE A 137 -9.07 -4.35 5.41
N LEU A 138 -10.06 -5.17 5.71
CA LEU A 138 -9.89 -6.33 6.59
C LEU A 138 -8.93 -7.36 5.97
N SER A 139 -9.03 -7.61 4.68
CA SER A 139 -8.10 -8.49 3.97
C SER A 139 -6.67 -7.94 3.97
N GLN A 140 -6.50 -6.63 3.79
CA GLN A 140 -5.18 -5.98 3.89
C GLN A 140 -4.63 -5.96 5.32
N LEU A 141 -5.49 -5.76 6.32
CA LEU A 141 -5.13 -5.88 7.73
C LEU A 141 -4.62 -7.29 8.04
N LEU A 142 -5.31 -8.33 7.56
CA LEU A 142 -4.90 -9.72 7.75
C LEU A 142 -3.52 -9.99 7.11
N SER A 143 -3.30 -9.49 5.88
CA SER A 143 -2.00 -9.55 5.21
C SER A 143 -0.92 -8.82 5.98
N ALA A 144 -1.19 -7.63 6.48
CA ALA A 144 -0.24 -6.85 7.27
C ALA A 144 0.12 -7.54 8.60
N ILE A 145 -0.87 -8.09 9.30
CA ILE A 145 -0.64 -8.87 10.53
C ILE A 145 0.23 -10.09 10.23
N TRP A 146 -0.05 -10.82 9.15
CA TRP A 146 0.74 -11.98 8.73
C TRP A 146 2.20 -11.61 8.49
N ILE A 147 2.46 -10.53 7.73
CA ILE A 147 3.80 -10.01 7.45
C ILE A 147 4.53 -9.61 8.73
N LEU A 148 3.88 -8.82 9.59
CA LEU A 148 4.50 -8.36 10.83
C LEU A 148 4.80 -9.53 11.77
N ARG A 149 3.87 -10.50 11.87
CA ARG A 149 4.09 -11.71 12.66
C ARG A 149 5.27 -12.52 12.13
N PHE A 150 5.43 -12.63 10.81
CA PHE A 150 6.58 -13.30 10.21
C PHE A 150 7.87 -12.54 10.48
N LEU A 151 7.93 -11.22 10.24
CA LEU A 151 9.14 -10.40 10.42
C LEU A 151 9.56 -10.23 11.90
N THR A 152 8.67 -10.50 12.84
CA THR A 152 8.99 -10.51 14.28
C THR A 152 9.29 -11.90 14.81
N SER A 153 9.09 -12.96 14.02
CA SER A 153 9.29 -14.35 14.42
C SER A 153 10.77 -14.75 14.37
N ASP A 154 11.11 -15.89 14.98
CA ASP A 154 12.45 -16.47 14.93
C ASP A 154 12.77 -17.15 13.59
N LYS A 155 11.81 -17.24 12.68
CA LYS A 155 11.97 -17.87 11.35
C LYS A 155 12.58 -16.94 10.31
N THR A 156 12.59 -15.64 10.57
CA THR A 156 13.14 -14.62 9.66
C THR A 156 14.63 -14.38 9.93
N ILE A 157 15.38 -14.07 8.90
CA ILE A 157 16.82 -13.74 9.00
C ILE A 157 17.00 -12.35 9.62
N LEU A 158 16.23 -11.37 9.14
CA LEU A 158 16.23 -9.99 9.63
C LEU A 158 14.98 -9.77 10.46
N LYS A 159 15.14 -9.45 11.74
CA LYS A 159 14.02 -9.23 12.65
C LYS A 159 13.64 -7.76 12.72
N LEU A 160 12.36 -7.49 12.64
CA LEU A 160 11.83 -6.15 12.88
C LEU A 160 11.80 -5.89 14.39
N ARG A 161 12.80 -5.15 14.89
CA ARG A 161 12.94 -4.80 16.31
C ARG A 161 12.56 -3.36 16.55
N ARG A 162 11.97 -3.05 17.69
CA ARG A 162 11.65 -1.67 18.10
C ARG A 162 12.90 -0.77 18.17
N SER A 163 14.03 -1.32 18.57
CA SER A 163 15.31 -0.60 18.59
C SER A 163 15.79 -0.15 17.21
N SER A 164 15.43 -0.90 16.17
CA SER A 164 15.78 -0.63 14.77
C SER A 164 14.90 0.44 14.11
N MET A 165 13.78 0.83 14.74
CA MET A 165 12.83 1.82 14.23
C MET A 165 13.28 3.28 14.43
N ARG A 166 14.40 3.52 15.12
CA ARG A 166 14.93 4.89 15.30
C ARG A 166 15.38 5.45 13.96
N LEU A 167 14.74 6.55 13.55
CA LEU A 167 15.05 7.21 12.29
C LEU A 167 16.47 7.76 12.29
N SER A 168 17.20 7.47 11.20
CA SER A 168 18.51 8.04 10.91
C SER A 168 18.45 8.74 9.56
N ALA A 169 18.75 10.03 9.52
CA ALA A 169 18.73 10.83 8.30
C ALA A 169 19.60 10.22 7.19
N GLN A 170 20.74 9.63 7.55
CA GLN A 170 21.64 8.98 6.59
C GLN A 170 20.99 7.75 5.94
N ARG A 171 20.29 6.89 6.74
CA ARG A 171 19.58 5.71 6.22
C ARG A 171 18.38 6.12 5.38
N VAL A 172 17.59 7.07 5.86
CA VAL A 172 16.44 7.62 5.14
C VAL A 172 16.86 8.14 3.76
N ARG A 173 17.97 8.92 3.68
CA ARG A 173 18.47 9.42 2.40
C ARG A 173 18.87 8.30 1.44
N LYS A 174 19.52 7.24 1.93
CA LYS A 174 19.86 6.06 1.10
C LYS A 174 18.63 5.33 0.60
N ILE A 175 17.65 5.07 1.48
CA ILE A 175 16.37 4.40 1.16
C ILE A 175 15.61 5.20 0.10
N VAL A 176 15.42 6.49 0.33
CA VAL A 176 14.71 7.37 -0.61
C VAL A 176 15.44 7.46 -1.94
N GLY A 177 16.78 7.60 -1.92
CA GLY A 177 17.58 7.68 -3.15
C GLY A 177 17.40 6.47 -4.07
N LEU A 178 17.41 5.24 -3.52
CA LEU A 178 17.17 4.02 -4.30
C LEU A 178 15.69 3.81 -4.66
N GLY A 179 14.79 4.19 -3.77
CA GLY A 179 13.35 4.01 -3.99
C GLY A 179 12.74 5.04 -4.94
N LEU A 180 13.47 6.12 -5.26
CA LEU A 180 12.95 7.22 -6.08
C LEU A 180 12.53 6.77 -7.48
N SER A 181 13.21 5.80 -8.07
CA SER A 181 12.86 5.22 -9.38
C SER A 181 11.48 4.57 -9.35
N GLY A 182 11.22 3.70 -8.39
CA GLY A 182 9.91 3.05 -8.22
C GLY A 182 8.80 4.03 -7.85
N PHE A 183 9.12 5.06 -7.08
CA PHE A 183 8.21 6.15 -6.73
C PHE A 183 7.82 6.95 -7.97
N THR A 184 8.79 7.39 -8.77
CA THR A 184 8.55 8.15 -10.01
C THR A 184 7.70 7.35 -11.00
N MET A 185 8.02 6.06 -11.18
CA MET A 185 7.21 5.17 -12.01
C MET A 185 5.76 5.08 -11.54
N SER A 186 5.55 4.94 -10.23
CA SER A 186 4.20 4.88 -9.64
C SER A 186 3.44 6.19 -9.81
N ILE A 187 4.10 7.34 -9.65
CA ILE A 187 3.48 8.66 -9.88
C ILE A 187 3.14 8.86 -11.34
N THR A 188 4.03 8.48 -12.26
CA THR A 188 3.76 8.57 -13.71
C THR A 188 2.53 7.76 -14.08
N ASN A 189 2.43 6.52 -13.62
CA ASN A 189 1.25 5.68 -13.85
C ASN A 189 -0.03 6.34 -13.27
N CYS A 190 0.04 6.86 -12.06
CA CYS A 190 -1.09 7.56 -11.43
C CYS A 190 -1.52 8.80 -12.24
N THR A 191 -0.55 9.59 -12.73
CA THR A 191 -0.81 10.78 -13.53
C THR A 191 -1.49 10.42 -14.86
N VAL A 192 -1.00 9.39 -15.55
CA VAL A 192 -1.62 8.87 -16.78
C VAL A 192 -3.06 8.44 -16.49
N GLN A 193 -3.29 7.68 -15.41
CA GLN A 193 -4.62 7.23 -15.02
C GLN A 193 -5.58 8.40 -14.76
N ILE A 194 -5.12 9.44 -14.05
CA ILE A 194 -5.91 10.66 -13.78
C ILE A 194 -6.27 11.35 -15.09
N MET A 195 -5.30 11.55 -15.99
CA MET A 195 -5.53 12.20 -17.28
C MET A 195 -6.50 11.39 -18.15
N CYS A 196 -6.33 10.06 -18.21
CA CYS A 196 -7.25 9.18 -18.93
C CYS A 196 -8.68 9.28 -18.37
N ASN A 197 -8.84 9.15 -17.05
CA ASN A 197 -10.16 9.21 -16.42
C ASN A 197 -10.82 10.58 -16.61
N ALA A 198 -10.08 11.68 -16.43
CA ALA A 198 -10.59 13.02 -16.64
C ALA A 198 -11.03 13.24 -18.10
N THR A 199 -10.24 12.78 -19.08
CA THR A 199 -10.58 12.86 -20.50
C THR A 199 -11.81 12.03 -20.84
N LEU A 200 -11.86 10.77 -20.35
CA LEU A 200 -13.00 9.88 -20.58
C LEU A 200 -14.28 10.43 -19.94
N GLN A 201 -14.19 11.06 -18.78
CA GLN A 201 -15.34 11.70 -18.13
C GLN A 201 -15.93 12.83 -18.97
N VAL A 202 -15.04 13.67 -19.58
CA VAL A 202 -15.49 14.79 -20.41
C VAL A 202 -16.13 14.35 -21.72
N TYR A 203 -15.58 13.33 -22.39
CA TYR A 203 -16.01 12.93 -23.73
C TYR A 203 -16.97 11.73 -23.75
N GLY A 204 -16.99 10.90 -22.71
CA GLY A 204 -17.76 9.66 -22.68
C GLY A 204 -18.61 9.44 -21.42
N GLY A 205 -18.51 10.33 -20.44
CA GLY A 205 -19.24 10.23 -19.18
C GLY A 205 -18.86 9.01 -18.32
N ASP A 206 -19.69 8.72 -17.32
CA ASP A 206 -19.44 7.67 -16.31
C ASP A 206 -19.29 6.26 -16.90
N LEU A 207 -19.95 5.99 -18.02
CA LEU A 207 -19.89 4.68 -18.69
C LEU A 207 -18.49 4.35 -19.17
N TYR A 208 -17.82 5.31 -19.83
CA TYR A 208 -16.47 5.10 -20.38
C TYR A 208 -15.42 4.99 -19.29
N VAL A 209 -15.55 5.76 -18.20
CA VAL A 209 -14.69 5.64 -17.02
C VAL A 209 -14.86 4.25 -16.40
N GLY A 210 -16.11 3.75 -16.31
CA GLY A 210 -16.40 2.41 -15.81
C GLY A 210 -15.78 1.32 -16.67
N VAL A 211 -15.90 1.40 -18.00
CA VAL A 211 -15.28 0.44 -18.94
C VAL A 211 -13.75 0.45 -18.80
N MET A 212 -13.13 1.63 -18.71
CA MET A 212 -11.67 1.73 -18.53
C MET A 212 -11.19 1.10 -17.23
N THR A 213 -11.98 1.19 -16.17
CA THR A 213 -11.67 0.56 -14.87
C THR A 213 -11.68 -0.98 -14.96
N VAL A 214 -12.49 -1.55 -15.83
CA VAL A 214 -12.55 -3.02 -16.04
C VAL A 214 -11.38 -3.51 -16.90
N ILE A 215 -10.87 -2.67 -17.80
CA ILE A 215 -9.78 -3.03 -18.72
C ILE A 215 -8.39 -2.92 -18.04
N ASN A 216 -8.22 -2.04 -17.04
CA ASN A 216 -6.96 -1.86 -16.28
C ASN A 216 -6.86 -2.79 -15.07
#